data_0204b6bfe1e107afb2c8f1b4a2ac2717
#
_entry.id   0204b6bfe1e107afb2c8f1b4a2ac2717
#
_cell.length_a   1.000
_cell.length_b   1.000
_cell.length_c   1.000
_cell.angle_alpha   90.00
_cell.angle_beta   90.00
_cell.angle_gamma   90.00
#
_symmetry.space_group_name_H-M   'P 1'
#
loop_
_entity.id
_entity.type
_entity.pdbx_description
1 polymer ?
#
loop_
_entity_poly.entity_id
_entity_poly.type
_entity_poly.pdbx_seq_one_letter_code
_entity_poly.pdbx_strand_id
1 'polypeptide(L)'
;MPEVQPPPPLPKSQPFFGRRHSTILKLLGVGALVLVLLIPLAMITGVLRERLGRRNEAVADITSSWGREQNVIGPVLGVPYQYTFKTVKEVPAPDGKVERREVEETATANAYFLPETLIVSGDVQTEKLHRGIYEAVVYRAQTVLSGKFAAPDFGPLKIDLKDVQWKDAFVTIAINDLRGTREAIVLDWGGAKHPMLPGSQVPGYTTGATASLGGDQPIAAEVPFSIPLDFNGSEGIFFAPFGVQNEATLKSNSPDVGFRGAFLPAERSLRPDGFGAKWKVSYYGRDYPQSWTSRTGNERFTTQSVSNSLFGAQFLSILDAYRYVERSIKYGVLFLVLVFTAFFLFEVTARQKIHPFQYLMVGAALCLFYLLLLSVSEFIGFSWAYLIAAVASIALITWYSRFFLGGGVRTFMIGAGLAGVYLFLYITLRQQDYALLMGAIALFVVLSIVMYVTRKIDWYARDAGEAPVLKD
;
A
#
# COMPACT_ATOMS: atom_id res chain seq x y z
N MET A 1 -41.18 62.60 -71.99
CA MET A 1 -41.40 61.95 -70.69
C MET A 1 -40.02 61.50 -70.24
N PRO A 2 -39.49 61.95 -69.08
CA PRO A 2 -38.21 61.46 -68.57
C PRO A 2 -38.38 60.14 -67.87
N GLU A 3 -37.52 59.22 -68.19
CA GLU A 3 -37.44 57.86 -67.64
C GLU A 3 -37.00 57.91 -66.15
N VAL A 4 -37.85 57.43 -65.22
CA VAL A 4 -37.57 57.39 -63.78
C VAL A 4 -36.71 56.17 -63.54
N GLN A 5 -35.44 56.36 -63.18
CA GLN A 5 -34.56 55.29 -62.72
C GLN A 5 -35.09 54.73 -61.39
N PRO A 6 -35.10 53.38 -61.24
CA PRO A 6 -35.49 52.76 -59.99
C PRO A 6 -34.48 53.05 -58.85
N PRO A 7 -34.96 53.21 -57.58
CA PRO A 7 -34.08 53.53 -56.47
C PRO A 7 -33.06 52.43 -56.22
N PRO A 8 -31.83 52.75 -55.75
CA PRO A 8 -30.80 51.76 -55.48
C PRO A 8 -31.28 50.77 -54.38
N PRO A 9 -30.89 49.48 -54.46
CA PRO A 9 -31.29 48.48 -53.46
C PRO A 9 -30.72 48.87 -52.11
N LEU A 10 -31.58 48.73 -51.04
CA LEU A 10 -31.20 48.95 -49.63
C LEU A 10 -30.05 48.04 -49.23
N PRO A 11 -29.04 48.55 -48.48
CA PRO A 11 -27.95 47.72 -48.00
C PRO A 11 -28.52 46.64 -47.13
N LYS A 12 -28.23 45.35 -47.47
CA LYS A 12 -28.59 44.21 -46.66
C LYS A 12 -27.95 44.38 -45.25
N SER A 13 -28.79 44.54 -44.23
CA SER A 13 -28.33 44.55 -42.83
C SER A 13 -27.55 43.30 -42.54
N GLN A 14 -26.25 43.43 -42.41
CA GLN A 14 -25.42 42.33 -41.92
C GLN A 14 -25.78 42.07 -40.45
N PRO A 15 -25.98 40.84 -40.04
CA PRO A 15 -26.26 40.56 -38.64
C PRO A 15 -25.09 41.00 -37.76
N PHE A 16 -25.37 41.85 -36.80
CA PHE A 16 -24.41 42.51 -35.89
C PHE A 16 -23.66 41.53 -34.95
N PHE A 17 -24.01 40.23 -34.97
CA PHE A 17 -23.53 39.19 -34.06
C PHE A 17 -22.70 38.12 -34.80
N GLY A 18 -21.73 38.44 -35.59
CA GLY A 18 -21.25 37.35 -36.42
C GLY A 18 -19.78 37.18 -36.74
N ARG A 19 -18.79 37.86 -36.17
CA ARG A 19 -17.38 37.55 -36.56
C ARG A 19 -16.27 37.85 -35.55
N ARG A 20 -16.50 38.59 -34.51
CA ARG A 20 -15.40 39.05 -33.60
C ARG A 20 -14.90 38.09 -32.53
N HIS A 21 -15.51 36.91 -32.34
CA HIS A 21 -15.15 36.00 -31.22
C HIS A 21 -14.93 34.52 -31.61
N SER A 22 -14.65 34.28 -32.90
CA SER A 22 -14.61 32.87 -33.38
C SER A 22 -13.51 32.03 -32.74
N THR A 23 -12.32 32.59 -32.52
CA THR A 23 -11.18 31.82 -31.94
C THR A 23 -11.32 31.66 -30.44
N ILE A 24 -11.74 32.68 -29.71
CA ILE A 24 -11.99 32.64 -28.26
C ILE A 24 -13.14 31.68 -27.96
N LEU A 25 -14.24 31.79 -28.71
CA LEU A 25 -15.42 30.92 -28.53
C LEU A 25 -15.05 29.44 -28.78
N LYS A 26 -14.16 29.19 -29.73
CA LYS A 26 -13.67 27.85 -30.04
C LYS A 26 -12.76 27.31 -28.95
N LEU A 27 -11.86 28.13 -28.42
CA LEU A 27 -11.00 27.74 -27.28
C LEU A 27 -11.85 27.42 -26.05
N LEU A 28 -12.87 28.24 -25.75
CA LEU A 28 -13.84 27.98 -24.71
C LEU A 28 -14.63 26.68 -24.96
N GLY A 29 -15.01 26.43 -26.22
CA GLY A 29 -15.67 25.17 -26.62
C GLY A 29 -14.79 23.95 -26.41
N VAL A 30 -13.51 24.01 -26.75
CA VAL A 30 -12.54 22.93 -26.51
C VAL A 30 -12.33 22.74 -24.99
N GLY A 31 -12.22 23.83 -24.23
CA GLY A 31 -12.15 23.75 -22.76
C GLY A 31 -13.40 23.11 -22.14
N ALA A 32 -14.60 23.49 -22.63
CA ALA A 32 -15.85 22.86 -22.20
C ALA A 32 -15.89 21.35 -22.53
N LEU A 33 -15.38 20.94 -23.70
CA LEU A 33 -15.28 19.54 -24.07
C LEU A 33 -14.33 18.75 -23.15
N VAL A 34 -13.21 19.35 -22.73
CA VAL A 34 -12.34 18.73 -21.73
C VAL A 34 -13.12 18.51 -20.44
N LEU A 35 -13.89 19.49 -19.95
CA LEU A 35 -14.71 19.35 -18.75
C LEU A 35 -15.75 18.24 -18.90
N VAL A 36 -16.42 18.15 -20.05
CA VAL A 36 -17.38 17.06 -20.33
C VAL A 36 -16.69 15.70 -20.31
N LEU A 37 -15.47 15.58 -20.84
CA LEU A 37 -14.71 14.32 -20.85
C LEU A 37 -14.15 13.92 -19.48
N LEU A 38 -14.15 14.81 -18.49
CA LEU A 38 -13.88 14.43 -17.10
C LEU A 38 -14.96 13.50 -16.53
N ILE A 39 -16.20 13.55 -17.07
CA ILE A 39 -17.29 12.69 -16.62
C ILE A 39 -16.98 11.21 -16.90
N PRO A 40 -16.72 10.77 -18.14
CA PRO A 40 -16.35 9.38 -18.40
C PRO A 40 -15.05 8.97 -17.68
N LEU A 41 -14.10 9.87 -17.52
CA LEU A 41 -12.87 9.59 -16.78
C LEU A 41 -13.14 9.33 -15.29
N ALA A 42 -14.06 10.11 -14.68
CA ALA A 42 -14.52 9.89 -13.31
C ALA A 42 -15.30 8.57 -13.19
N MET A 43 -16.13 8.22 -14.17
CA MET A 43 -16.84 6.91 -14.21
C MET A 43 -15.84 5.76 -14.25
N ILE A 44 -14.79 5.83 -15.07
CA ILE A 44 -13.74 4.80 -15.14
C ILE A 44 -13.01 4.68 -13.79
N THR A 45 -12.76 5.82 -13.12
CA THR A 45 -12.21 5.82 -11.74
C THR A 45 -13.14 5.11 -10.76
N GLY A 46 -14.45 5.27 -10.92
CA GLY A 46 -15.47 4.55 -10.13
C GLY A 46 -15.38 3.04 -10.35
N VAL A 47 -15.32 2.59 -11.61
CA VAL A 47 -15.15 1.17 -11.96
C VAL A 47 -13.85 0.62 -11.40
N LEU A 48 -12.73 1.35 -11.48
CA LEU A 48 -11.46 0.95 -10.89
C LEU A 48 -11.59 0.71 -9.37
N ARG A 49 -12.24 1.64 -8.65
CA ARG A 49 -12.46 1.50 -7.20
C ARG A 49 -13.32 0.30 -6.86
N GLU A 50 -14.38 0.05 -7.62
CA GLU A 50 -15.21 -1.15 -7.48
C GLU A 50 -14.39 -2.43 -7.65
N ARG A 51 -13.55 -2.50 -8.70
CA ARG A 51 -12.66 -3.64 -8.96
C ARG A 51 -11.64 -3.84 -7.84
N LEU A 52 -11.04 -2.76 -7.32
CA LEU A 52 -10.16 -2.82 -6.16
C LEU A 52 -10.89 -3.32 -4.91
N GLY A 53 -12.13 -2.89 -4.67
CA GLY A 53 -12.98 -3.38 -3.58
C GLY A 53 -13.19 -4.89 -3.68
N ARG A 54 -13.65 -5.38 -4.84
CA ARG A 54 -13.85 -6.83 -5.09
C ARG A 54 -12.57 -7.65 -4.94
N ARG A 55 -11.42 -7.11 -5.41
CA ARG A 55 -10.12 -7.75 -5.20
C ARG A 55 -9.80 -7.87 -3.70
N ASN A 56 -9.94 -6.78 -2.96
CA ASN A 56 -9.64 -6.77 -1.53
C ASN A 56 -10.55 -7.74 -0.76
N GLU A 57 -11.83 -7.82 -1.11
CA GLU A 57 -12.77 -8.81 -0.56
C GLU A 57 -12.33 -10.24 -0.86
N ALA A 58 -11.96 -10.55 -2.11
CA ALA A 58 -11.50 -11.88 -2.49
C ALA A 58 -10.19 -12.26 -1.78
N VAL A 59 -9.24 -11.32 -1.66
CA VAL A 59 -7.98 -11.53 -0.92
C VAL A 59 -8.27 -11.73 0.56
N ALA A 60 -9.11 -10.88 1.18
CA ALA A 60 -9.50 -11.01 2.59
C ALA A 60 -10.16 -12.37 2.89
N ASP A 61 -10.96 -12.88 1.98
CA ASP A 61 -11.66 -14.16 2.11
C ASP A 61 -10.68 -15.34 2.04
N ILE A 62 -9.71 -15.33 1.10
CA ILE A 62 -8.64 -16.31 1.04
C ILE A 62 -7.81 -16.26 2.32
N THR A 63 -7.32 -15.07 2.71
CA THR A 63 -6.42 -14.91 3.85
C THR A 63 -7.10 -15.22 5.18
N SER A 64 -8.40 -14.92 5.31
CA SER A 64 -9.18 -15.26 6.51
C SER A 64 -9.36 -16.76 6.71
N SER A 65 -9.35 -17.54 5.64
CA SER A 65 -9.48 -19.00 5.68
C SER A 65 -8.14 -19.70 5.82
N TRP A 66 -7.06 -19.12 5.31
CA TRP A 66 -5.73 -19.74 5.32
C TRP A 66 -4.89 -19.35 6.53
N GLY A 67 -4.88 -18.09 6.89
CA GLY A 67 -4.10 -17.42 7.94
C GLY A 67 -3.75 -16.01 7.50
N ARG A 68 -3.85 -15.07 8.42
CA ARG A 68 -3.53 -13.65 8.18
C ARG A 68 -2.03 -13.38 8.30
N GLU A 69 -1.63 -12.11 8.23
CA GLU A 69 -0.29 -11.65 8.58
C GLU A 69 0.09 -12.15 9.99
N GLN A 70 1.28 -12.71 10.11
CA GLN A 70 1.74 -13.33 11.36
C GLN A 70 2.79 -12.45 12.04
N ASN A 71 2.48 -12.05 13.27
CA ASN A 71 3.42 -11.44 14.19
C ASN A 71 3.71 -12.44 15.31
N VAL A 72 4.96 -12.90 15.40
CA VAL A 72 5.43 -13.81 16.44
C VAL A 72 6.10 -12.99 17.53
N ILE A 73 5.48 -13.00 18.70
CA ILE A 73 5.85 -12.19 19.87
C ILE A 73 6.16 -13.11 21.03
N GLY A 74 7.39 -13.09 21.51
CA GLY A 74 7.84 -13.98 22.55
C GLY A 74 9.12 -14.74 22.18
N PRO A 75 9.50 -15.74 23.00
CA PRO A 75 8.81 -16.18 24.21
C PRO A 75 8.98 -15.22 25.40
N VAL A 76 8.06 -15.33 26.35
CA VAL A 76 8.08 -14.59 27.61
C VAL A 76 7.94 -15.60 28.74
N LEU A 77 8.84 -15.55 29.72
CA LEU A 77 8.72 -16.31 30.99
C LEU A 77 7.88 -15.49 31.97
N GLY A 78 6.77 -16.03 32.41
CA GLY A 78 5.91 -15.45 33.43
C GLY A 78 6.05 -16.23 34.73
N VAL A 79 6.28 -15.53 35.82
CA VAL A 79 6.38 -16.13 37.17
C VAL A 79 5.41 -15.42 38.10
N PRO A 80 4.35 -16.08 38.56
CA PRO A 80 3.41 -15.52 39.52
C PRO A 80 4.07 -15.28 40.88
N TYR A 81 3.65 -14.21 41.56
CA TYR A 81 4.06 -13.89 42.91
C TYR A 81 2.92 -13.27 43.71
N GLN A 82 2.95 -13.47 45.03
CA GLN A 82 2.00 -12.86 45.96
C GLN A 82 2.52 -11.48 46.41
N TYR A 83 1.61 -10.56 46.61
CA TYR A 83 1.93 -9.27 47.23
C TYR A 83 0.78 -8.80 48.10
N THR A 84 1.14 -8.12 49.20
CA THR A 84 0.19 -7.55 50.14
C THR A 84 0.00 -6.07 49.86
N PHE A 85 -1.22 -5.61 49.91
CA PHE A 85 -1.56 -4.19 49.77
C PHE A 85 -2.64 -3.80 50.78
N LYS A 86 -2.62 -2.54 51.20
CA LYS A 86 -3.59 -1.97 52.11
C LYS A 86 -4.78 -1.44 51.33
N THR A 87 -5.98 -1.88 51.71
CA THR A 87 -7.26 -1.35 51.18
C THR A 87 -8.11 -0.85 52.34
N VAL A 88 -8.93 0.16 52.11
CA VAL A 88 -9.88 0.65 53.11
C VAL A 88 -11.22 -0.01 52.88
N LYS A 89 -11.62 -0.87 53.86
CA LYS A 89 -12.95 -1.47 53.86
C LYS A 89 -13.86 -0.77 54.87
N GLU A 90 -15.10 -0.56 54.46
CA GLU A 90 -16.17 -0.10 55.36
C GLU A 90 -16.70 -1.31 56.13
N VAL A 91 -16.43 -1.33 57.45
CA VAL A 91 -16.88 -2.42 58.34
C VAL A 91 -17.96 -1.88 59.26
N PRO A 92 -19.08 -2.60 59.42
CA PRO A 92 -20.10 -2.19 60.37
C PRO A 92 -19.57 -2.18 61.81
N ALA A 93 -19.65 -1.05 62.51
CA ALA A 93 -19.28 -0.94 63.90
C ALA A 93 -20.46 -1.41 64.79
N PRO A 94 -20.20 -1.86 66.03
CA PRO A 94 -21.23 -2.32 66.95
C PRO A 94 -22.33 -1.31 67.29
N ASP A 95 -22.08 -0.03 67.00
CA ASP A 95 -23.02 1.09 67.22
C ASP A 95 -23.86 1.43 65.95
N GLY A 96 -23.81 0.57 64.90
CA GLY A 96 -24.55 0.77 63.65
C GLY A 96 -23.96 1.77 62.71
N LYS A 97 -22.80 2.35 63.01
CA LYS A 97 -22.05 3.23 62.11
C LYS A 97 -21.10 2.42 61.25
N VAL A 98 -20.74 2.98 60.12
CA VAL A 98 -19.72 2.42 59.21
C VAL A 98 -18.36 2.97 59.58
N GLU A 99 -17.44 2.15 60.02
CA GLU A 99 -16.08 2.52 60.30
C GLU A 99 -15.18 2.12 59.15
N ARG A 100 -14.32 3.02 58.72
CA ARG A 100 -13.32 2.74 57.69
C ARG A 100 -12.09 2.15 58.33
N ARG A 101 -11.81 0.88 58.01
CA ARG A 101 -10.60 0.16 58.51
C ARG A 101 -9.66 -0.15 57.38
N GLU A 102 -8.38 0.14 57.57
CA GLU A 102 -7.34 -0.41 56.72
C GLU A 102 -7.24 -1.93 56.96
N VAL A 103 -7.42 -2.70 55.90
CA VAL A 103 -7.27 -4.16 55.90
C VAL A 103 -6.16 -4.51 54.92
N GLU A 104 -5.25 -5.39 55.34
CA GLU A 104 -4.25 -5.96 54.44
C GLU A 104 -4.86 -7.10 53.64
N GLU A 105 -4.78 -6.96 52.29
CA GLU A 105 -5.22 -7.99 51.36
C GLU A 105 -4.05 -8.52 50.56
N THR A 106 -4.06 -9.82 50.27
CA THR A 106 -3.06 -10.49 49.44
C THR A 106 -3.66 -10.73 48.05
N ALA A 107 -2.90 -10.38 47.02
CA ALA A 107 -3.26 -10.65 45.61
C ALA A 107 -2.07 -11.28 44.89
N THR A 108 -2.35 -11.92 43.78
CA THR A 108 -1.33 -12.49 42.87
C THR A 108 -1.10 -11.59 41.68
N ALA A 109 0.15 -11.42 41.32
CA ALA A 109 0.56 -10.73 40.11
C ALA A 109 1.62 -11.55 39.36
N ASN A 110 1.87 -11.25 38.10
CA ASN A 110 2.90 -11.92 37.32
C ASN A 110 4.12 -11.02 37.17
N ALA A 111 5.31 -11.58 37.38
CA ALA A 111 6.58 -11.03 36.93
C ALA A 111 6.91 -11.65 35.56
N TYR A 112 7.29 -10.81 34.62
CA TYR A 112 7.62 -11.22 33.27
C TYR A 112 9.09 -10.98 32.97
N PHE A 113 9.73 -11.96 32.30
CA PHE A 113 11.14 -11.94 31.94
C PHE A 113 11.29 -12.29 30.46
N LEU A 114 12.15 -11.57 29.78
CA LEU A 114 12.50 -11.82 28.38
C LEU A 114 13.79 -12.66 28.30
N PRO A 115 14.02 -13.41 27.21
CA PRO A 115 15.21 -14.23 27.06
C PRO A 115 16.50 -13.40 26.93
N GLU A 116 17.62 -13.99 27.30
CA GLU A 116 18.96 -13.42 27.06
C GLU A 116 19.32 -13.50 25.58
N THR A 117 19.06 -14.65 24.97
CA THR A 117 19.25 -14.82 23.53
C THR A 117 17.99 -15.34 22.86
N LEU A 118 17.67 -14.78 21.69
CA LEU A 118 16.56 -15.24 20.86
C LEU A 118 17.07 -15.49 19.44
N ILE A 119 17.00 -16.72 19.00
CA ILE A 119 17.37 -17.15 17.65
C ILE A 119 16.12 -17.66 16.95
N VAL A 120 15.79 -17.04 15.82
CA VAL A 120 14.70 -17.45 14.95
C VAL A 120 15.27 -18.04 13.67
N SER A 121 14.89 -19.26 13.35
CA SER A 121 15.22 -19.93 12.10
C SER A 121 13.92 -20.29 11.38
N GLY A 122 13.70 -19.77 10.17
CA GLY A 122 12.46 -20.00 9.43
C GLY A 122 12.69 -20.34 7.96
N ASP A 123 11.92 -21.34 7.49
CA ASP A 123 11.71 -21.64 6.08
C ASP A 123 10.26 -21.33 5.74
N VAL A 124 10.06 -20.48 4.73
CA VAL A 124 8.75 -19.96 4.34
C VAL A 124 8.48 -20.31 2.89
N GLN A 125 7.54 -21.22 2.67
CA GLN A 125 7.14 -21.64 1.34
C GLN A 125 5.87 -20.89 0.90
N THR A 126 6.00 -20.01 -0.09
CA THR A 126 4.88 -19.23 -0.62
C THR A 126 4.19 -19.95 -1.76
N GLU A 127 2.89 -19.79 -1.84
CA GLU A 127 2.04 -20.21 -2.95
C GLU A 127 1.00 -19.14 -3.29
N LYS A 128 0.44 -19.20 -4.50
CA LYS A 128 -0.60 -18.29 -4.97
C LYS A 128 -1.93 -19.02 -5.00
N LEU A 129 -2.87 -18.54 -4.20
CA LEU A 129 -4.25 -19.03 -4.22
C LEU A 129 -5.12 -18.07 -5.04
N HIS A 130 -6.08 -18.63 -5.78
CA HIS A 130 -6.94 -17.87 -6.67
C HIS A 130 -8.41 -17.97 -6.22
N ARG A 131 -9.12 -16.83 -6.34
CA ARG A 131 -10.57 -16.78 -6.25
C ARG A 131 -11.11 -15.95 -7.42
N GLY A 132 -11.66 -16.63 -8.42
CA GLY A 132 -11.97 -16.02 -9.71
C GLY A 132 -10.70 -15.56 -10.42
N ILE A 133 -10.66 -14.29 -10.79
CA ILE A 133 -9.49 -13.65 -11.43
C ILE A 133 -8.47 -13.06 -10.42
N TYR A 134 -8.80 -13.07 -9.12
CA TYR A 134 -7.97 -12.48 -8.09
C TYR A 134 -7.06 -13.52 -7.45
N GLU A 135 -5.81 -13.13 -7.20
CA GLU A 135 -4.81 -13.95 -6.52
C GLU A 135 -4.40 -13.35 -5.18
N ALA A 136 -4.12 -14.21 -4.21
CA ALA A 136 -3.50 -13.87 -2.95
C ALA A 136 -2.23 -14.70 -2.75
N VAL A 137 -1.16 -14.07 -2.30
CA VAL A 137 0.06 -14.77 -1.88
C VAL A 137 -0.15 -15.22 -0.45
N VAL A 138 -0.11 -16.53 -0.26
CA VAL A 138 -0.16 -17.17 1.05
C VAL A 138 1.11 -17.97 1.28
N TYR A 139 1.38 -18.36 2.51
CA TYR A 139 2.57 -19.14 2.81
C TYR A 139 2.34 -20.18 3.91
N ARG A 140 3.20 -21.17 3.94
CA ARG A 140 3.46 -22.04 5.08
C ARG A 140 4.82 -21.69 5.64
N ALA A 141 4.91 -21.47 6.94
CA ALA A 141 6.13 -21.17 7.65
C ALA A 141 6.47 -22.27 8.65
N GLN A 142 7.66 -22.84 8.50
CA GLN A 142 8.27 -23.71 9.48
C GLN A 142 9.36 -22.91 10.17
N THR A 143 9.11 -22.52 11.42
CA THR A 143 10.01 -21.66 12.19
C THR A 143 10.36 -22.32 13.52
N VAL A 144 11.56 -22.07 14.01
CA VAL A 144 12.01 -22.48 15.32
C VAL A 144 12.47 -21.25 16.08
N LEU A 145 11.83 -21.01 17.22
CA LEU A 145 12.31 -20.04 18.22
C LEU A 145 13.20 -20.77 19.21
N SER A 146 14.44 -20.40 19.34
CA SER A 146 15.38 -21.03 20.27
C SER A 146 16.25 -19.99 20.96
N GLY A 147 16.90 -20.36 22.04
CA GLY A 147 17.77 -19.47 22.80
C GLY A 147 17.91 -19.86 24.22
N LYS A 148 18.13 -18.87 25.10
CA LYS A 148 18.31 -19.09 26.52
C LYS A 148 17.59 -18.04 27.36
N PHE A 149 16.99 -18.43 28.46
CA PHE A 149 16.60 -17.54 29.53
C PHE A 149 17.69 -17.51 30.60
N ALA A 150 18.06 -16.32 31.05
CA ALA A 150 18.86 -16.19 32.27
C ALA A 150 18.02 -16.56 33.52
N ALA A 151 18.67 -16.81 34.63
CA ALA A 151 17.96 -16.95 35.93
C ALA A 151 17.16 -15.64 36.20
N PRO A 152 15.86 -15.71 36.54
CA PRO A 152 15.03 -14.54 36.77
C PRO A 152 15.56 -13.71 37.95
N ASP A 153 15.88 -12.43 37.69
CA ASP A 153 16.29 -11.47 38.72
C ASP A 153 15.08 -10.66 39.20
N PHE A 154 14.64 -10.92 40.43
CA PHE A 154 13.52 -10.24 41.07
C PHE A 154 13.93 -8.96 41.81
N GLY A 155 15.23 -8.69 41.99
CA GLY A 155 15.75 -7.52 42.70
C GLY A 155 15.27 -6.18 42.12
N PRO A 156 15.40 -5.93 40.79
CA PRO A 156 14.90 -4.73 40.16
C PRO A 156 13.39 -4.55 40.27
N LEU A 157 12.63 -5.65 40.40
CA LEU A 157 11.18 -5.65 40.52
C LEU A 157 10.71 -5.50 41.99
N LYS A 158 11.63 -5.51 42.96
CA LYS A 158 11.36 -5.45 44.42
C LYS A 158 10.40 -6.53 44.87
N ILE A 159 10.62 -7.77 44.44
CA ILE A 159 9.85 -8.95 44.79
C ILE A 159 10.72 -9.84 45.65
N ASP A 160 10.21 -10.22 46.83
CA ASP A 160 10.89 -11.21 47.69
C ASP A 160 10.75 -12.62 47.14
N LEU A 161 11.84 -13.40 47.13
CA LEU A 161 11.84 -14.76 46.60
C LEU A 161 10.86 -15.70 47.31
N LYS A 162 10.54 -15.45 48.61
CA LYS A 162 9.55 -16.21 49.40
C LYS A 162 8.13 -16.08 48.87
N ASP A 163 7.83 -14.97 48.17
CA ASP A 163 6.50 -14.68 47.65
C ASP A 163 6.31 -15.22 46.20
N VAL A 164 7.37 -15.76 45.61
CA VAL A 164 7.38 -16.29 44.24
C VAL A 164 6.77 -17.69 44.20
N GLN A 165 5.84 -17.89 43.26
CA GLN A 165 5.11 -19.15 43.05
C GLN A 165 5.71 -19.88 41.83
N TRP A 166 6.83 -20.58 42.05
CA TRP A 166 7.56 -21.29 40.98
C TRP A 166 6.72 -22.40 40.32
N LYS A 167 5.84 -23.04 41.05
CA LYS A 167 4.96 -24.10 40.56
C LYS A 167 4.06 -23.63 39.41
N ASP A 168 3.68 -22.36 39.44
CA ASP A 168 2.77 -21.76 38.49
C ASP A 168 3.52 -20.95 37.40
N ALA A 169 4.85 -21.10 37.32
CA ALA A 169 5.65 -20.48 36.28
C ALA A 169 5.26 -21.05 34.91
N PHE A 170 5.27 -20.16 33.90
CA PHE A 170 4.87 -20.48 32.53
C PHE A 170 5.73 -19.79 31.50
N VAL A 171 5.79 -20.35 30.30
CA VAL A 171 6.33 -19.70 29.10
C VAL A 171 5.22 -19.49 28.12
N THR A 172 5.11 -18.29 27.59
CA THR A 172 4.05 -17.90 26.69
C THR A 172 4.60 -17.22 25.42
N ILE A 173 3.91 -17.45 24.31
CA ILE A 173 4.11 -16.75 23.03
C ILE A 173 2.79 -16.18 22.56
N ALA A 174 2.85 -15.06 21.82
CA ALA A 174 1.70 -14.56 21.10
C ALA A 174 1.93 -14.66 19.59
N ILE A 175 0.89 -15.07 18.87
CA ILE A 175 0.85 -15.19 17.42
C ILE A 175 -0.51 -14.66 16.97
N ASN A 176 -0.55 -13.84 15.91
CA ASN A 176 -1.80 -13.17 15.50
C ASN A 176 -2.92 -14.16 15.15
N ASP A 177 -2.60 -15.26 14.46
CA ASP A 177 -3.59 -16.22 13.99
C ASP A 177 -3.07 -17.66 14.08
N LEU A 178 -3.64 -18.44 15.02
CA LEU A 178 -3.31 -19.85 15.22
C LEU A 178 -4.15 -20.81 14.35
N ARG A 179 -5.14 -20.32 13.60
CA ARG A 179 -6.01 -21.19 12.78
C ARG A 179 -5.23 -21.97 11.72
N GLY A 180 -4.10 -21.43 11.29
CA GLY A 180 -3.19 -22.08 10.35
C GLY A 180 -2.21 -23.06 11.01
N THR A 181 -2.20 -23.23 12.34
CA THR A 181 -1.30 -24.14 13.04
C THR A 181 -1.73 -25.58 12.79
N ARG A 182 -0.81 -26.41 12.31
CA ARG A 182 -1.10 -27.81 11.90
C ARG A 182 -0.75 -28.83 12.95
N GLU A 183 0.22 -28.52 13.82
CA GLU A 183 0.73 -29.41 14.83
C GLU A 183 0.64 -28.78 16.22
N ALA A 184 0.57 -29.63 17.25
CA ALA A 184 0.62 -29.15 18.63
C ALA A 184 1.96 -28.48 18.90
N ILE A 185 1.91 -27.25 19.43
CA ILE A 185 3.11 -26.51 19.82
C ILE A 185 3.67 -27.11 21.10
N VAL A 186 4.94 -27.47 21.10
CA VAL A 186 5.64 -28.06 22.26
C VAL A 186 6.87 -27.21 22.57
N LEU A 187 6.94 -26.72 23.77
CA LEU A 187 8.13 -26.08 24.33
C LEU A 187 9.12 -27.16 24.81
N ASP A 188 10.34 -27.12 24.33
CA ASP A 188 11.47 -27.77 24.97
C ASP A 188 12.10 -26.79 25.96
N TRP A 189 12.10 -27.13 27.24
CA TRP A 189 12.63 -26.30 28.33
C TRP A 189 13.69 -27.06 29.08
N GLY A 190 14.95 -26.75 28.84
CA GLY A 190 16.07 -27.45 29.47
C GLY A 190 16.11 -28.97 29.17
N GLY A 191 15.59 -29.41 28.02
CA GLY A 191 15.48 -30.82 27.63
C GLY A 191 14.16 -31.49 28.04
N ALA A 192 13.29 -30.81 28.81
CA ALA A 192 11.96 -31.30 29.16
C ALA A 192 10.92 -30.73 28.19
N LYS A 193 10.02 -31.59 27.71
CA LYS A 193 8.96 -31.20 26.76
C LYS A 193 7.69 -30.80 27.49
N HIS A 194 7.22 -29.59 27.27
CA HIS A 194 5.99 -29.03 27.82
C HIS A 194 5.01 -28.73 26.70
N PRO A 195 3.83 -29.36 26.66
CA PRO A 195 2.80 -29.01 25.67
C PRO A 195 2.30 -27.58 25.92
N MET A 196 2.18 -26.80 24.87
CA MET A 196 1.63 -25.45 24.95
C MET A 196 0.13 -25.48 24.67
N LEU A 197 -0.65 -24.94 25.56
CA LEU A 197 -2.11 -24.81 25.42
C LEU A 197 -2.46 -23.50 24.70
N PRO A 198 -3.58 -23.45 23.95
CA PRO A 198 -4.05 -22.22 23.32
C PRO A 198 -4.33 -21.11 24.33
N GLY A 199 -3.95 -19.90 23.99
CA GLY A 199 -4.08 -18.70 24.79
C GLY A 199 -2.72 -18.10 25.16
N SER A 200 -2.57 -16.80 24.91
CA SER A 200 -1.37 -16.05 25.29
C SER A 200 -1.57 -15.36 26.62
N GLN A 201 -0.53 -15.35 27.43
CA GLN A 201 -0.44 -14.53 28.65
C GLN A 201 0.54 -13.36 28.50
N VAL A 202 0.94 -13.03 27.26
CA VAL A 202 1.68 -11.81 26.98
C VAL A 202 0.72 -10.61 27.13
N PRO A 203 1.03 -9.63 27.98
CA PRO A 203 0.14 -8.48 28.18
C PRO A 203 -0.25 -7.78 26.88
N GLY A 204 -1.56 -7.59 26.67
CA GLY A 204 -2.11 -6.97 25.47
C GLY A 204 -2.30 -7.92 24.27
N TYR A 205 -1.95 -9.19 24.39
CA TYR A 205 -2.11 -10.20 23.33
C TYR A 205 -2.85 -11.42 23.87
N THR A 206 -3.99 -11.74 23.31
CA THR A 206 -4.86 -12.85 23.75
C THR A 206 -4.64 -14.13 22.96
N THR A 207 -4.23 -14.00 21.70
CA THR A 207 -4.01 -15.14 20.80
C THR A 207 -2.57 -15.60 20.88
N GLY A 208 -2.35 -16.93 21.05
CA GLY A 208 -1.03 -17.51 21.21
C GLY A 208 -1.08 -18.84 21.90
N ALA A 209 0.02 -19.24 22.54
CA ALA A 209 0.12 -20.48 23.28
C ALA A 209 0.94 -20.31 24.56
N THR A 210 0.59 -21.08 25.60
CA THR A 210 1.23 -21.02 26.90
C THR A 210 1.52 -22.44 27.42
N ALA A 211 2.75 -22.66 27.89
CA ALA A 211 3.15 -23.88 28.56
C ALA A 211 3.34 -23.62 30.06
N SER A 212 2.79 -24.45 30.93
CA SER A 212 3.15 -24.49 32.35
C SER A 212 4.45 -25.25 32.54
N LEU A 213 5.36 -24.71 33.36
CA LEU A 213 6.64 -25.35 33.66
C LEU A 213 6.53 -26.36 34.83
N GLY A 214 5.56 -26.14 35.75
CA GLY A 214 5.19 -27.13 36.81
C GLY A 214 6.28 -27.50 37.82
N GLY A 215 7.33 -26.69 37.96
CA GLY A 215 8.46 -26.96 38.84
C GLY A 215 8.34 -26.26 40.18
N ASP A 216 8.58 -26.98 41.31
CA ASP A 216 8.61 -26.39 42.66
C ASP A 216 9.96 -25.71 42.97
N GLN A 217 10.99 -25.92 42.13
CA GLN A 217 12.34 -25.39 42.35
C GLN A 217 12.56 -24.08 41.64
N PRO A 218 13.31 -23.15 42.25
CA PRO A 218 13.71 -21.92 41.59
C PRO A 218 14.49 -22.17 40.30
N ILE A 219 14.24 -21.37 39.27
CA ILE A 219 15.05 -21.33 38.05
C ILE A 219 16.35 -20.58 38.39
N ALA A 220 17.37 -21.32 38.88
CA ALA A 220 18.59 -20.74 39.40
C ALA A 220 19.75 -20.64 38.42
N ALA A 221 19.58 -21.14 37.20
CA ALA A 221 20.59 -21.13 36.13
C ALA A 221 20.00 -20.71 34.79
N GLU A 222 20.88 -20.51 33.82
CA GLU A 222 20.44 -20.36 32.42
C GLU A 222 19.72 -21.62 31.95
N VAL A 223 18.57 -21.42 31.29
CA VAL A 223 17.79 -22.54 30.74
C VAL A 223 17.67 -22.34 29.22
N PRO A 224 18.15 -23.32 28.42
CA PRO A 224 17.92 -23.32 27.01
C PRO A 224 16.46 -23.63 26.68
N PHE A 225 15.92 -23.04 25.63
CA PHE A 225 14.57 -23.33 25.16
C PHE A 225 14.54 -23.53 23.65
N SER A 226 13.55 -24.27 23.16
CA SER A 226 13.22 -24.41 21.75
C SER A 226 11.72 -24.58 21.57
N ILE A 227 11.15 -23.82 20.64
CA ILE A 227 9.72 -23.84 20.27
C ILE A 227 9.61 -23.97 18.76
N PRO A 228 9.40 -25.16 18.22
CA PRO A 228 9.09 -25.34 16.81
C PRO A 228 7.64 -24.88 16.53
N LEU A 229 7.47 -24.15 15.45
CA LEU A 229 6.19 -23.60 14.99
C LEU A 229 6.00 -23.97 13.52
N ASP A 230 4.86 -24.58 13.18
CA ASP A 230 4.42 -24.83 11.81
C ASP A 230 3.04 -24.20 11.64
N PHE A 231 2.97 -23.13 10.86
CA PHE A 231 1.75 -22.38 10.69
C PHE A 231 1.62 -21.78 9.27
N ASN A 232 0.39 -21.53 8.90
CA ASN A 232 0.05 -20.83 7.68
C ASN A 232 -0.07 -19.32 7.94
N GLY A 233 0.16 -18.53 6.90
CA GLY A 233 -0.04 -17.09 6.94
C GLY A 233 -0.17 -16.49 5.54
N SER A 234 -0.37 -15.19 5.50
CA SER A 234 -0.42 -14.40 4.28
C SER A 234 0.25 -13.05 4.49
N GLU A 235 0.52 -12.34 3.42
CA GLU A 235 1.03 -10.97 3.41
C GLU A 235 2.42 -10.80 4.01
N GLY A 236 2.68 -11.25 5.25
CA GLY A 236 3.98 -11.07 5.89
C GLY A 236 4.17 -11.91 7.15
N ILE A 237 5.43 -12.04 7.56
CA ILE A 237 5.86 -12.68 8.81
C ILE A 237 6.84 -11.75 9.53
N PHE A 238 6.55 -11.45 10.79
CA PHE A 238 7.31 -10.51 11.60
C PHE A 238 7.61 -11.09 12.98
N PHE A 239 8.72 -10.66 13.57
CA PHE A 239 9.20 -11.09 14.87
C PHE A 239 9.47 -9.89 15.78
N ALA A 240 9.19 -10.05 17.08
CA ALA A 240 9.57 -9.08 18.10
C ALA A 240 10.99 -9.38 18.62
N PRO A 241 11.89 -8.38 18.76
CA PRO A 241 13.25 -8.59 19.27
C PRO A 241 13.26 -8.68 20.81
N PHE A 242 12.78 -9.80 21.36
CA PHE A 242 12.62 -9.98 22.80
C PHE A 242 13.90 -10.36 23.53
N GLY A 243 14.89 -10.93 22.85
CA GLY A 243 16.20 -11.21 23.44
C GLY A 243 17.02 -9.96 23.73
N VAL A 244 17.98 -10.07 24.65
CA VAL A 244 19.08 -9.09 24.75
C VAL A 244 19.88 -9.11 23.44
N GLN A 245 20.10 -10.30 22.91
CA GLN A 245 20.63 -10.53 21.58
C GLN A 245 19.62 -11.30 20.75
N ASN A 246 19.29 -10.78 19.55
CA ASN A 246 18.35 -11.40 18.64
C ASN A 246 19.03 -11.68 17.29
N GLU A 247 18.88 -12.90 16.83
CA GLU A 247 19.28 -13.32 15.49
C GLU A 247 18.07 -13.97 14.79
N ALA A 248 17.72 -13.51 13.61
CA ALA A 248 16.69 -14.13 12.82
C ALA A 248 17.20 -14.46 11.42
N THR A 249 16.94 -15.68 10.96
CA THR A 249 17.27 -16.13 9.61
C THR A 249 15.99 -16.64 8.94
N LEU A 250 15.63 -16.04 7.83
CA LEU A 250 14.50 -16.46 7.00
C LEU A 250 14.98 -16.87 5.62
N LYS A 251 14.45 -17.98 5.12
CA LYS A 251 14.56 -18.42 3.74
C LYS A 251 13.18 -18.59 3.14
N SER A 252 13.06 -18.31 1.83
CA SER A 252 11.78 -18.48 1.12
C SER A 252 12.03 -18.70 -0.36
N ASN A 253 11.07 -19.39 -1.01
CA ASN A 253 10.99 -19.53 -2.45
C ASN A 253 10.36 -18.32 -3.16
N SER A 254 10.00 -17.26 -2.43
CA SER A 254 9.42 -16.05 -3.03
C SER A 254 10.52 -15.15 -3.61
N PRO A 255 10.49 -14.82 -4.92
CA PRO A 255 11.42 -13.86 -5.50
C PRO A 255 11.08 -12.41 -5.11
N ASP A 256 9.82 -12.15 -4.78
CA ASP A 256 9.29 -10.82 -4.51
C ASP A 256 9.05 -10.63 -3.01
N VAL A 257 10.02 -10.00 -2.36
CA VAL A 257 9.98 -9.73 -0.92
C VAL A 257 10.28 -8.27 -0.63
N GLY A 258 9.55 -7.71 0.33
CA GLY A 258 9.87 -6.44 0.98
C GLY A 258 10.28 -6.69 2.42
N PHE A 259 11.44 -6.20 2.83
CA PHE A 259 11.83 -6.22 4.23
C PHE A 259 11.23 -5.01 4.92
N ARG A 260 10.44 -5.26 5.97
CA ARG A 260 9.70 -4.21 6.70
C ARG A 260 9.94 -4.30 8.20
N GLY A 261 9.58 -3.22 8.90
CA GLY A 261 9.66 -3.08 10.34
C GLY A 261 10.80 -2.17 10.78
N ALA A 262 11.11 -2.20 12.06
CA ALA A 262 12.10 -1.33 12.67
C ALA A 262 13.54 -1.63 12.23
N PHE A 263 13.81 -2.86 11.78
CA PHE A 263 15.17 -3.31 11.45
C PHE A 263 15.21 -3.96 10.07
N LEU A 264 16.17 -3.53 9.27
CA LEU A 264 16.48 -4.18 8.00
C LEU A 264 17.46 -5.34 8.21
N PRO A 265 17.47 -6.37 7.32
CA PRO A 265 18.40 -7.46 7.43
C PRO A 265 19.85 -6.98 7.27
N ALA A 266 20.73 -7.49 8.13
CA ALA A 266 22.20 -7.25 8.04
C ALA A 266 22.79 -7.92 6.81
N GLU A 267 22.30 -9.11 6.46
CA GLU A 267 22.71 -9.86 5.28
C GLU A 267 21.45 -10.26 4.50
N ARG A 268 21.51 -10.12 3.17
CA ARG A 268 20.40 -10.52 2.29
C ARG A 268 20.94 -11.09 0.98
N SER A 269 20.30 -12.16 0.52
CA SER A 269 20.52 -12.77 -0.79
C SER A 269 19.19 -12.85 -1.52
N LEU A 270 19.04 -12.12 -2.60
CA LEU A 270 17.85 -12.13 -3.46
C LEU A 270 18.18 -12.90 -4.73
N ARG A 271 17.37 -13.90 -5.07
CA ARG A 271 17.54 -14.75 -6.24
C ARG A 271 16.21 -14.86 -7.00
N PRO A 272 16.22 -15.25 -8.28
CA PRO A 272 14.98 -15.47 -9.02
C PRO A 272 14.10 -16.59 -8.45
N ASP A 273 14.68 -17.53 -7.71
CA ASP A 273 14.05 -18.69 -7.09
C ASP A 273 13.73 -18.50 -5.60
N GLY A 274 14.01 -17.29 -5.04
CA GLY A 274 13.70 -17.00 -3.65
C GLY A 274 14.66 -16.04 -2.97
N PHE A 275 14.59 -15.97 -1.64
CA PHE A 275 15.49 -15.13 -0.86
C PHE A 275 16.00 -15.83 0.40
N GLY A 276 17.14 -15.33 0.89
CA GLY A 276 17.65 -15.55 2.25
C GLY A 276 17.95 -14.22 2.92
N ALA A 277 17.54 -14.06 4.17
CA ALA A 277 17.78 -12.83 4.92
C ALA A 277 18.15 -13.15 6.37
N LYS A 278 19.09 -12.38 6.93
CA LYS A 278 19.56 -12.53 8.30
C LYS A 278 19.55 -11.18 9.01
N TRP A 279 18.90 -11.14 10.17
CA TRP A 279 18.86 -9.98 11.06
C TRP A 279 19.71 -10.24 12.29
N LYS A 280 20.34 -9.20 12.80
CA LYS A 280 21.00 -9.16 14.11
C LYS A 280 20.52 -7.90 14.81
N VAL A 281 19.77 -8.06 15.88
CA VAL A 281 19.13 -6.96 16.60
C VAL A 281 19.49 -7.02 18.07
N SER A 282 20.07 -5.94 18.58
CA SER A 282 20.35 -5.79 20.00
C SER A 282 19.15 -5.18 20.73
N TYR A 283 19.02 -5.44 22.03
CA TYR A 283 17.96 -4.89 22.88
C TYR A 283 17.98 -3.35 23.00
N TYR A 284 19.09 -2.70 22.66
CA TYR A 284 19.15 -1.23 22.57
C TYR A 284 18.21 -0.63 21.50
N GLY A 285 17.76 -1.43 20.56
CA GLY A 285 16.85 -1.01 19.48
C GLY A 285 15.37 -1.04 19.87
N ARG A 286 15.01 -1.26 21.12
CA ARG A 286 13.61 -1.34 21.59
C ARG A 286 13.37 -0.53 22.84
N ASP A 287 12.12 -0.11 23.08
CA ASP A 287 11.75 0.80 24.16
C ASP A 287 11.21 0.11 25.43
N TYR A 288 11.00 -1.23 25.39
CA TYR A 288 10.49 -1.98 26.54
C TYR A 288 11.60 -2.70 27.31
N PRO A 289 11.43 -2.87 28.65
CA PRO A 289 12.45 -3.43 29.52
C PRO A 289 12.59 -4.96 29.36
N GLN A 290 13.67 -5.51 29.97
CA GLN A 290 13.93 -6.95 29.98
C GLN A 290 13.04 -7.69 30.99
N SER A 291 12.54 -7.00 32.02
CA SER A 291 11.60 -7.55 33.01
C SER A 291 10.62 -6.48 33.49
N TRP A 292 9.41 -6.90 33.84
CA TRP A 292 8.35 -6.04 34.40
C TRP A 292 7.33 -6.85 35.20
N THR A 293 6.40 -6.17 35.87
CA THR A 293 5.30 -6.83 36.61
C THR A 293 3.94 -6.41 36.05
N SER A 294 2.93 -7.28 36.23
CA SER A 294 1.54 -6.93 35.91
C SER A 294 0.91 -5.96 36.91
N ARG A 295 1.49 -5.80 38.12
CA ARG A 295 0.97 -4.96 39.19
C ARG A 295 1.11 -3.45 38.92
N THR A 296 2.29 -3.05 38.48
CA THR A 296 2.57 -1.64 38.15
C THR A 296 2.58 -1.51 36.65
N GLY A 297 1.45 -1.41 36.00
CA GLY A 297 1.39 -1.38 34.53
C GLY A 297 2.63 -0.70 33.94
N ASN A 298 3.47 -1.46 33.26
CA ASN A 298 4.68 -0.89 32.72
C ASN A 298 4.28 -0.03 31.52
N GLU A 299 4.31 1.29 31.68
CA GLU A 299 4.03 2.27 30.63
C GLU A 299 4.88 2.03 29.37
N ARG A 300 6.02 1.34 29.51
CA ARG A 300 6.94 1.02 28.41
C ARG A 300 6.61 -0.29 27.69
N PHE A 301 5.99 -1.30 28.36
CA PHE A 301 5.55 -2.51 27.68
C PHE A 301 4.11 -2.37 27.22
N THR A 302 3.93 -1.86 26.02
CA THR A 302 2.63 -1.67 25.37
C THR A 302 2.59 -2.41 24.04
N THR A 303 1.41 -2.75 23.56
CA THR A 303 1.24 -3.33 22.22
C THR A 303 1.85 -2.43 21.13
N GLN A 304 1.80 -1.12 21.33
CA GLN A 304 2.39 -0.15 20.39
C GLN A 304 3.92 -0.21 20.41
N SER A 305 4.57 -0.25 21.58
CA SER A 305 6.04 -0.35 21.67
C SER A 305 6.56 -1.65 21.05
N VAL A 306 5.85 -2.75 21.25
CA VAL A 306 6.18 -4.04 20.62
C VAL A 306 5.96 -3.96 19.10
N SER A 307 4.82 -3.43 18.64
CA SER A 307 4.55 -3.27 17.20
C SER A 307 5.58 -2.39 16.49
N ASN A 308 6.03 -1.32 17.15
CA ASN A 308 7.07 -0.44 16.60
C ASN A 308 8.44 -1.10 16.49
N SER A 309 8.69 -2.20 17.22
CA SER A 309 9.94 -2.95 17.19
C SER A 309 9.94 -4.16 16.28
N LEU A 310 8.79 -4.52 15.69
CA LEU A 310 8.68 -5.68 14.82
C LEU A 310 9.59 -5.54 13.60
N PHE A 311 10.15 -6.64 13.15
CA PHE A 311 10.92 -6.75 11.91
C PHE A 311 10.63 -8.05 11.21
N GLY A 312 10.78 -8.07 9.88
CA GLY A 312 10.49 -9.28 9.12
C GLY A 312 10.41 -9.07 7.62
N ALA A 313 9.69 -9.99 6.97
CA ALA A 313 9.51 -10.04 5.54
C ALA A 313 8.03 -9.92 5.17
N GLN A 314 7.75 -9.11 4.17
CA GLN A 314 6.44 -8.99 3.52
C GLN A 314 6.52 -9.61 2.13
N PHE A 315 5.58 -10.50 1.83
CA PHE A 315 5.46 -11.13 0.53
C PHE A 315 4.60 -10.25 -0.38
N LEU A 316 5.24 -9.67 -1.39
CA LEU A 316 4.58 -8.73 -2.29
C LEU A 316 3.84 -9.51 -3.38
N SER A 317 2.58 -9.21 -3.58
CA SER A 317 1.92 -9.61 -4.83
C SER A 317 2.47 -8.73 -5.96
N ILE A 318 3.09 -9.31 -6.98
CA ILE A 318 3.73 -8.63 -8.12
C ILE A 318 2.75 -7.70 -8.86
N LEU A 319 1.48 -7.84 -8.66
CA LEU A 319 0.46 -7.22 -9.49
C LEU A 319 -0.20 -6.02 -8.85
N ASP A 320 0.52 -4.95 -8.86
CA ASP A 320 -0.13 -3.64 -8.78
C ASP A 320 -0.55 -3.11 -10.16
N ALA A 321 -1.08 -3.99 -11.05
CA ALA A 321 -1.66 -3.53 -12.31
C ALA A 321 -2.68 -2.42 -12.06
N TYR A 322 -3.50 -2.57 -11.03
CA TYR A 322 -4.45 -1.54 -10.60
C TYR A 322 -3.78 -0.23 -10.16
N ARG A 323 -2.63 -0.29 -9.49
CA ARG A 323 -1.88 0.92 -9.10
C ARG A 323 -1.34 1.65 -10.33
N TYR A 324 -0.83 0.92 -11.31
CA TYR A 324 -0.41 1.55 -12.57
C TYR A 324 -1.59 2.13 -13.34
N VAL A 325 -2.73 1.45 -13.39
CA VAL A 325 -3.96 1.96 -14.01
C VAL A 325 -4.46 3.20 -13.27
N GLU A 326 -4.52 3.19 -11.95
CA GLU A 326 -4.90 4.36 -11.14
C GLU A 326 -4.02 5.57 -11.43
N ARG A 327 -2.70 5.37 -11.46
CA ARG A 327 -1.75 6.43 -11.81
C ARG A 327 -1.95 6.91 -13.25
N SER A 328 -2.20 5.99 -14.18
CA SER A 328 -2.49 6.34 -15.58
C SER A 328 -3.72 7.25 -15.68
N ILE A 329 -4.81 6.93 -14.97
CA ILE A 329 -6.04 7.74 -14.96
C ILE A 329 -5.78 9.11 -14.31
N LYS A 330 -4.98 9.20 -13.25
CA LYS A 330 -4.60 10.49 -12.63
C LYS A 330 -3.90 11.43 -13.61
N TYR A 331 -3.11 10.90 -14.53
CA TYR A 331 -2.50 11.69 -15.61
C TYR A 331 -3.44 11.91 -16.80
N GLY A 332 -4.63 11.31 -16.80
CA GLY A 332 -5.57 11.36 -17.92
C GLY A 332 -6.02 12.75 -18.29
N VAL A 333 -6.22 13.63 -17.31
CA VAL A 333 -6.61 15.04 -17.56
C VAL A 333 -5.49 15.78 -18.32
N LEU A 334 -4.25 15.62 -17.87
CA LEU A 334 -3.08 16.21 -18.52
C LEU A 334 -2.96 15.71 -19.96
N PHE A 335 -3.17 14.41 -20.15
CA PHE A 335 -3.11 13.76 -21.46
C PHE A 335 -4.19 14.28 -22.41
N LEU A 336 -5.43 14.44 -21.95
CA LEU A 336 -6.53 15.04 -22.71
C LEU A 336 -6.19 16.47 -23.15
N VAL A 337 -5.72 17.29 -22.21
CA VAL A 337 -5.33 18.69 -22.50
C VAL A 337 -4.20 18.74 -23.52
N LEU A 338 -3.17 17.90 -23.37
CA LEU A 338 -2.03 17.85 -24.27
C LEU A 338 -2.45 17.47 -25.70
N VAL A 339 -3.25 16.40 -25.85
CA VAL A 339 -3.74 15.96 -27.17
C VAL A 339 -4.64 17.02 -27.81
N PHE A 340 -5.56 17.60 -27.05
CA PHE A 340 -6.43 18.65 -27.56
C PHE A 340 -5.65 19.92 -27.97
N THR A 341 -4.63 20.28 -27.19
CA THR A 341 -3.71 21.36 -27.54
C THR A 341 -2.98 21.06 -28.85
N ALA A 342 -2.50 19.84 -29.06
CA ALA A 342 -1.84 19.42 -30.29
C ALA A 342 -2.79 19.50 -31.49
N PHE A 343 -4.04 19.01 -31.35
CA PHE A 343 -5.04 19.14 -32.42
C PHE A 343 -5.40 20.59 -32.69
N PHE A 344 -5.52 21.42 -31.67
CA PHE A 344 -5.79 22.86 -31.84
C PHE A 344 -4.63 23.57 -32.56
N LEU A 345 -3.38 23.31 -32.16
CA LEU A 345 -2.21 23.86 -32.86
C LEU A 345 -2.16 23.43 -34.34
N PHE A 346 -2.46 22.13 -34.55
CA PHE A 346 -2.52 21.61 -35.92
C PHE A 346 -3.61 22.32 -36.76
N GLU A 347 -4.81 22.51 -36.20
CA GLU A 347 -5.90 23.24 -36.82
C GLU A 347 -5.51 24.67 -37.20
N VAL A 348 -4.83 25.36 -36.26
CA VAL A 348 -4.37 26.73 -36.45
C VAL A 348 -3.30 26.82 -37.53
N THR A 349 -2.30 25.90 -37.49
CA THR A 349 -1.14 25.91 -38.40
C THR A 349 -1.50 25.41 -39.79
N ALA A 350 -2.30 24.36 -39.91
CA ALA A 350 -2.69 23.76 -41.18
C ALA A 350 -3.89 24.45 -41.87
N ARG A 351 -4.44 25.51 -41.25
CA ARG A 351 -5.64 26.24 -41.72
C ARG A 351 -6.85 25.32 -41.97
N GLN A 352 -6.95 24.21 -41.26
CA GLN A 352 -8.07 23.28 -41.32
C GLN A 352 -9.14 23.69 -40.31
N LYS A 353 -10.41 23.42 -40.60
CA LYS A 353 -11.53 23.64 -39.67
C LYS A 353 -11.93 22.27 -39.10
N ILE A 354 -11.59 22.00 -37.84
CA ILE A 354 -12.01 20.80 -37.13
C ILE A 354 -13.33 21.12 -36.41
N HIS A 355 -14.33 20.28 -36.60
CA HIS A 355 -15.63 20.45 -35.94
C HIS A 355 -15.54 20.01 -34.47
N PRO A 356 -16.20 20.67 -33.49
CA PRO A 356 -16.20 20.27 -32.09
C PRO A 356 -16.56 18.80 -31.82
N PHE A 357 -17.44 18.23 -32.64
CA PHE A 357 -17.79 16.81 -32.58
C PHE A 357 -16.58 15.89 -32.86
N GLN A 358 -15.65 16.30 -33.70
CA GLN A 358 -14.43 15.52 -33.97
C GLN A 358 -13.48 15.53 -32.78
N TYR A 359 -13.36 16.66 -32.06
CA TYR A 359 -12.66 16.73 -30.79
C TYR A 359 -13.30 15.80 -29.74
N LEU A 360 -14.65 15.79 -29.67
CA LEU A 360 -15.38 14.91 -28.76
C LEU A 360 -15.07 13.44 -29.04
N MET A 361 -15.07 13.01 -30.32
CA MET A 361 -14.79 11.62 -30.70
C MET A 361 -13.35 11.22 -30.38
N VAL A 362 -12.38 12.09 -30.64
CA VAL A 362 -10.98 11.86 -30.25
C VAL A 362 -10.86 11.76 -28.73
N GLY A 363 -11.50 12.66 -27.98
CA GLY A 363 -11.50 12.62 -26.53
C GLY A 363 -12.18 11.38 -25.95
N ALA A 364 -13.28 10.93 -26.56
CA ALA A 364 -13.91 9.66 -26.19
C ALA A 364 -12.98 8.46 -26.42
N ALA A 365 -12.25 8.43 -27.55
CA ALA A 365 -11.26 7.38 -27.82
C ALA A 365 -10.11 7.38 -26.79
N LEU A 366 -9.67 8.58 -26.33
CA LEU A 366 -8.69 8.71 -25.25
C LEU A 366 -9.25 8.20 -23.89
N CYS A 367 -10.51 8.44 -23.60
CA CYS A 367 -11.14 7.88 -22.39
C CYS A 367 -11.27 6.34 -22.48
N LEU A 368 -11.66 5.81 -23.65
CA LEU A 368 -11.75 4.36 -23.88
C LEU A 368 -10.41 3.65 -23.73
N PHE A 369 -9.29 4.31 -23.98
CA PHE A 369 -7.96 3.77 -23.68
C PHE A 369 -7.86 3.33 -22.22
N TYR A 370 -8.30 4.17 -21.26
CA TYR A 370 -8.20 3.83 -19.82
C TYR A 370 -9.12 2.67 -19.44
N LEU A 371 -10.31 2.61 -20.05
CA LEU A 371 -11.22 1.50 -19.82
C LEU A 371 -10.66 0.19 -20.38
N LEU A 372 -10.11 0.21 -21.59
CA LEU A 372 -9.47 -0.93 -22.23
C LEU A 372 -8.23 -1.37 -21.44
N LEU A 373 -7.40 -0.40 -21.01
CA LEU A 373 -6.23 -0.67 -20.16
C LEU A 373 -6.65 -1.39 -18.86
N LEU A 374 -7.67 -0.88 -18.16
CA LEU A 374 -8.20 -1.51 -16.94
C LEU A 374 -8.67 -2.94 -17.23
N SER A 375 -9.53 -3.12 -18.22
CA SER A 375 -10.15 -4.42 -18.53
C SER A 375 -9.11 -5.47 -18.95
N VAL A 376 -8.18 -5.11 -19.83
CA VAL A 376 -7.18 -6.06 -20.35
C VAL A 376 -6.09 -6.36 -19.33
N SER A 377 -5.74 -5.38 -18.46
CA SER A 377 -4.70 -5.56 -17.44
C SER A 377 -5.06 -6.61 -16.38
N GLU A 378 -6.34 -6.92 -16.20
CA GLU A 378 -6.81 -7.98 -15.30
C GLU A 378 -6.40 -9.39 -15.76
N PHE A 379 -6.14 -9.58 -17.07
CA PHE A 379 -5.88 -10.90 -17.66
C PHE A 379 -4.40 -11.11 -18.04
N ILE A 380 -3.74 -10.08 -18.59
CA ILE A 380 -2.39 -10.25 -19.18
C ILE A 380 -1.32 -9.36 -18.55
N GLY A 381 -1.68 -8.68 -17.45
CA GLY A 381 -0.78 -7.77 -16.75
C GLY A 381 -0.64 -6.41 -17.44
N PHE A 382 -0.10 -5.44 -16.69
CA PHE A 382 -0.09 -4.03 -17.09
C PHE A 382 0.65 -3.72 -18.40
N SER A 383 1.85 -4.28 -18.60
CA SER A 383 2.70 -3.88 -19.74
C SER A 383 2.10 -4.26 -21.08
N TRP A 384 1.58 -5.49 -21.21
CA TRP A 384 0.92 -5.94 -22.44
C TRP A 384 -0.42 -5.26 -22.64
N ALA A 385 -1.20 -5.10 -21.57
CA ALA A 385 -2.46 -4.38 -21.62
C ALA A 385 -2.29 -2.94 -22.08
N TYR A 386 -1.24 -2.26 -21.58
CA TYR A 386 -0.91 -0.91 -22.00
C TYR A 386 -0.58 -0.83 -23.50
N LEU A 387 0.27 -1.75 -23.97
CA LEU A 387 0.63 -1.81 -25.38
C LEU A 387 -0.60 -1.99 -26.28
N ILE A 388 -1.46 -2.95 -25.96
CA ILE A 388 -2.69 -3.22 -26.72
C ILE A 388 -3.63 -2.02 -26.71
N ALA A 389 -3.88 -1.43 -25.53
CA ALA A 389 -4.75 -0.28 -25.39
C ALA A 389 -4.19 0.95 -26.13
N ALA A 390 -2.88 1.21 -26.06
CA ALA A 390 -2.22 2.30 -26.76
C ALA A 390 -2.29 2.12 -28.28
N VAL A 391 -1.94 0.94 -28.79
CA VAL A 391 -1.99 0.65 -30.23
C VAL A 391 -3.43 0.77 -30.77
N ALA A 392 -4.42 0.23 -30.05
CA ALA A 392 -5.83 0.33 -30.43
C ALA A 392 -6.30 1.79 -30.49
N SER A 393 -5.96 2.60 -29.47
CA SER A 393 -6.33 4.03 -29.44
C SER A 393 -5.62 4.85 -30.51
N ILE A 394 -4.31 4.63 -30.71
CA ILE A 394 -3.54 5.31 -31.78
C ILE A 394 -4.13 4.95 -33.14
N ALA A 395 -4.38 3.67 -33.39
CA ALA A 395 -4.95 3.22 -34.67
C ALA A 395 -6.32 3.85 -34.92
N LEU A 396 -7.22 3.83 -33.92
CA LEU A 396 -8.56 4.40 -34.00
C LEU A 396 -8.53 5.90 -34.30
N ILE A 397 -7.76 6.66 -33.53
CA ILE A 397 -7.66 8.13 -33.67
C ILE A 397 -7.00 8.47 -35.01
N THR A 398 -5.94 7.78 -35.40
CA THR A 398 -5.24 8.01 -36.65
C THR A 398 -6.12 7.70 -37.86
N TRP A 399 -6.83 6.55 -37.83
CA TRP A 399 -7.80 6.17 -38.85
C TRP A 399 -8.91 7.22 -39.01
N TYR A 400 -9.51 7.66 -37.89
CA TYR A 400 -10.55 8.67 -37.89
C TYR A 400 -10.03 10.03 -38.39
N SER A 401 -8.82 10.43 -37.97
CA SER A 401 -8.20 11.68 -38.36
C SER A 401 -7.92 11.79 -39.88
N ARG A 402 -7.74 10.65 -40.56
CA ARG A 402 -7.53 10.59 -42.01
C ARG A 402 -8.66 11.28 -42.82
N PHE A 403 -9.88 11.16 -42.32
CA PHE A 403 -11.06 11.68 -43.07
C PHE A 403 -11.20 13.22 -43.00
N PHE A 404 -10.63 13.90 -42.03
CA PHE A 404 -10.76 15.33 -41.87
C PHE A 404 -9.45 16.13 -42.04
N LEU A 405 -8.31 15.46 -42.08
CA LEU A 405 -7.02 16.14 -42.22
C LEU A 405 -6.51 16.19 -43.69
N GLY A 406 -7.15 15.47 -44.58
CA GLY A 406 -6.95 15.60 -46.03
C GLY A 406 -5.59 15.20 -46.57
N GLY A 407 -4.78 14.39 -45.88
CA GLY A 407 -3.49 13.98 -46.42
C GLY A 407 -2.74 12.94 -45.58
N GLY A 408 -2.01 12.02 -46.23
CA GLY A 408 -1.31 10.93 -45.58
C GLY A 408 -0.20 11.37 -44.61
N VAL A 409 0.58 12.38 -44.99
CA VAL A 409 1.67 12.92 -44.14
C VAL A 409 1.14 13.53 -42.84
N ARG A 410 0.06 14.30 -42.92
CA ARG A 410 -0.55 14.95 -41.74
C ARG A 410 -1.12 13.94 -40.77
N THR A 411 -1.81 12.92 -41.29
CA THR A 411 -2.34 11.81 -40.49
C THR A 411 -1.22 11.06 -39.83
N PHE A 412 -0.11 10.76 -40.53
CA PHE A 412 1.06 10.13 -39.98
C PHE A 412 1.68 10.94 -38.83
N MET A 413 1.81 12.27 -38.98
CA MET A 413 2.35 13.13 -37.91
C MET A 413 1.52 13.06 -36.63
N ILE A 414 0.17 13.00 -36.74
CA ILE A 414 -0.70 12.85 -35.56
C ILE A 414 -0.50 11.49 -34.95
N GLY A 415 -0.47 10.42 -35.72
CA GLY A 415 -0.23 9.07 -35.22
C GLY A 415 1.13 8.96 -34.51
N ALA A 416 2.19 9.51 -35.10
CA ALA A 416 3.53 9.55 -34.52
C ALA A 416 3.56 10.40 -33.23
N GLY A 417 2.89 11.55 -33.22
CA GLY A 417 2.76 12.39 -32.02
C GLY A 417 2.04 11.66 -30.88
N LEU A 418 0.92 11.00 -31.17
CA LEU A 418 0.20 10.17 -30.19
C LEU A 418 1.09 9.03 -29.67
N ALA A 419 1.80 8.33 -30.56
CA ALA A 419 2.73 7.27 -30.15
C ALA A 419 3.80 7.79 -29.20
N GLY A 420 4.39 8.98 -29.49
CA GLY A 420 5.35 9.64 -28.61
C GLY A 420 4.77 9.97 -27.23
N VAL A 421 3.53 10.47 -27.16
CA VAL A 421 2.87 10.80 -25.91
C VAL A 421 2.51 9.55 -25.12
N TYR A 422 2.01 8.48 -25.74
CA TYR A 422 1.77 7.21 -25.08
C TYR A 422 3.07 6.56 -24.56
N LEU A 423 4.15 6.62 -25.37
CA LEU A 423 5.45 6.13 -24.92
C LEU A 423 5.96 6.91 -23.70
N PHE A 424 5.86 8.23 -23.73
CA PHE A 424 6.23 9.09 -22.60
C PHE A 424 5.40 8.75 -21.34
N LEU A 425 4.07 8.57 -21.48
CA LEU A 425 3.21 8.16 -20.38
C LEU A 425 3.63 6.81 -19.81
N TYR A 426 3.94 5.82 -20.65
CA TYR A 426 4.43 4.50 -20.21
C TYR A 426 5.72 4.58 -19.39
N ILE A 427 6.70 5.35 -19.87
CA ILE A 427 7.96 5.55 -19.15
C ILE A 427 7.72 6.22 -17.80
N THR A 428 6.88 7.28 -17.77
CA THR A 428 6.53 8.00 -16.53
C THR A 428 5.82 7.11 -15.52
N LEU A 429 4.96 6.22 -15.98
CA LEU A 429 4.25 5.27 -15.10
C LEU A 429 5.21 4.27 -14.46
N ARG A 430 6.26 3.85 -15.16
CA ARG A 430 7.28 2.93 -14.62
C ARG A 430 8.24 3.58 -13.63
N GLN A 431 8.50 4.88 -13.77
CA GLN A 431 9.42 5.64 -12.93
C GLN A 431 8.67 6.30 -11.78
N GLN A 432 8.43 5.56 -10.66
CA GLN A 432 7.62 6.07 -9.55
C GLN A 432 8.22 7.33 -8.91
N ASP A 433 9.51 7.30 -8.64
CA ASP A 433 10.22 8.34 -7.90
C ASP A 433 10.44 9.62 -8.72
N TYR A 434 10.53 9.48 -10.04
CA TYR A 434 10.80 10.59 -10.96
C TYR A 434 9.56 11.12 -11.69
N ALA A 435 8.37 10.57 -11.41
CA ALA A 435 7.15 10.91 -12.15
C ALA A 435 6.79 12.40 -12.09
N LEU A 436 6.97 13.05 -10.94
CA LEU A 436 6.74 14.49 -10.77
C LEU A 436 7.73 15.31 -11.61
N LEU A 437 9.01 14.98 -11.56
CA LEU A 437 10.05 15.66 -12.34
C LEU A 437 9.79 15.52 -13.85
N MET A 438 9.50 14.29 -14.30
CA MET A 438 9.20 14.02 -15.71
C MET A 438 7.96 14.76 -16.17
N GLY A 439 6.90 14.79 -15.36
CA GLY A 439 5.68 15.54 -15.65
C GLY A 439 5.93 17.06 -15.77
N ALA A 440 6.70 17.64 -14.85
CA ALA A 440 7.06 19.05 -14.89
C ALA A 440 7.90 19.41 -16.12
N ILE A 441 8.90 18.60 -16.46
CA ILE A 441 9.72 18.79 -17.68
C ILE A 441 8.86 18.70 -18.93
N ALA A 442 7.98 17.69 -19.00
CA ALA A 442 7.09 17.53 -20.15
C ALA A 442 6.18 18.74 -20.35
N LEU A 443 5.56 19.24 -19.27
CA LEU A 443 4.73 20.46 -19.33
C LEU A 443 5.53 21.67 -19.81
N PHE A 444 6.75 21.85 -19.32
CA PHE A 444 7.63 22.93 -19.74
C PHE A 444 7.98 22.84 -21.24
N VAL A 445 8.34 21.64 -21.70
CA VAL A 445 8.64 21.38 -23.13
C VAL A 445 7.42 21.63 -24.00
N VAL A 446 6.24 21.13 -23.60
CA VAL A 446 4.99 21.35 -24.34
C VAL A 446 4.67 22.84 -24.42
N LEU A 447 4.75 23.56 -23.28
CA LEU A 447 4.52 25.00 -23.26
C LEU A 447 5.51 25.73 -24.20
N SER A 448 6.78 25.35 -24.17
CA SER A 448 7.81 25.93 -25.04
C SER A 448 7.50 25.70 -26.54
N ILE A 449 7.04 24.47 -26.89
CA ILE A 449 6.61 24.14 -28.25
C ILE A 449 5.40 25.00 -28.65
N VAL A 450 4.40 25.10 -27.78
CA VAL A 450 3.21 25.94 -28.01
C VAL A 450 3.61 27.38 -28.29
N MET A 451 4.44 27.97 -27.41
CA MET A 451 4.94 29.33 -27.56
C MET A 451 5.72 29.51 -28.88
N TYR A 452 6.59 28.57 -29.22
CA TYR A 452 7.38 28.60 -30.44
C TYR A 452 6.51 28.54 -31.69
N VAL A 453 5.53 27.64 -31.73
CA VAL A 453 4.62 27.48 -32.90
C VAL A 453 3.70 28.69 -33.03
N THR A 454 3.23 29.24 -31.91
CA THR A 454 2.28 30.37 -31.93
C THR A 454 2.92 31.73 -32.11
N ARG A 455 4.26 31.86 -31.99
CA ARG A 455 4.98 33.16 -32.06
C ARG A 455 4.76 33.99 -33.31
N LYS A 456 4.50 33.32 -34.45
CA LYS A 456 4.29 33.98 -35.77
C LYS A 456 2.80 34.14 -36.12
N ILE A 457 1.86 33.80 -35.22
CA ILE A 457 0.43 33.87 -35.46
C ILE A 457 -0.06 35.25 -35.07
N ASP A 458 -0.61 35.99 -36.07
CA ASP A 458 -1.35 37.21 -35.80
C ASP A 458 -2.78 36.87 -35.35
N TRP A 459 -3.01 36.95 -34.05
CA TRP A 459 -4.30 36.65 -33.45
C TRP A 459 -5.38 37.71 -33.79
N TYR A 460 -4.98 38.97 -34.02
CA TYR A 460 -5.90 40.07 -34.33
C TYR A 460 -6.38 40.04 -35.80
N ALA A 461 -5.50 39.75 -36.74
CA ALA A 461 -5.87 39.60 -38.16
C ALA A 461 -6.85 38.45 -38.39
N ARG A 462 -6.74 37.37 -37.59
CA ARG A 462 -7.62 36.21 -37.71
C ARG A 462 -9.04 36.48 -37.19
N ASP A 463 -9.20 37.34 -36.21
CA ASP A 463 -10.52 37.76 -35.70
C ASP A 463 -11.20 38.76 -36.66
N ALA A 464 -10.45 39.46 -37.50
CA ALA A 464 -10.96 40.35 -38.55
C ALA A 464 -11.44 39.60 -39.81
N GLY A 465 -11.20 38.30 -39.94
CA GLY A 465 -11.60 37.49 -41.10
C GLY A 465 -10.66 37.61 -42.31
N GLU A 466 -9.55 38.31 -42.16
CA GLU A 466 -8.48 38.37 -43.15
C GLU A 466 -7.56 37.15 -43.06
N ALA A 467 -7.04 36.70 -44.22
CA ALA A 467 -6.08 35.60 -44.21
C ALA A 467 -4.83 36.00 -43.41
N PRO A 468 -4.34 35.21 -42.45
CA PRO A 468 -3.18 35.57 -41.64
C PRO A 468 -1.95 35.77 -42.53
N VAL A 469 -1.40 36.98 -42.50
CA VAL A 469 -0.11 37.30 -43.11
C VAL A 469 0.96 36.72 -42.15
N LEU A 470 1.74 35.75 -42.63
CA LEU A 470 2.96 35.32 -41.93
C LEU A 470 3.92 36.52 -42.03
N LYS A 471 4.28 37.10 -40.90
CA LYS A 471 5.41 38.04 -40.84
C LYS A 471 6.68 37.22 -40.99
N ASP A 472 7.45 37.54 -42.05
CA ASP A 472 8.76 36.99 -42.34
C ASP A 472 9.77 37.18 -41.20
#